data_c35e154a6169e1aa04536e68a4e3d9e2
#
_entry.id   c35e154a6169e1aa04536e68a4e3d9e2
#
_cell.length_a   1.000
_cell.length_b   1.000
_cell.length_c   1.000
_cell.angle_alpha   90.00
_cell.angle_beta   90.00
_cell.angle_gamma   90.00
#
_symmetry.space_group_name_H-M   'P 1'
#
loop_
_entity.id
_entity.type
_entity.pdbx_description
1 polymer ?
#
loop_
_entity_poly.entity_id
_entity_poly.type
_entity_poly.pdbx_seq_one_letter_code
_entity_poly.pdbx_strand_id
1 'polypeptide(L)'
;MPAATNKPASQIDEHVPTVTHYDGTYLSRGRVYSLATQLDAALELGPRNLLEVGVGTGITVFALRRVGVHVTTLDVQQDLSPDLVGDVRRIPCADASFDVSCCCQVLEHLPLADMPAALRELRRVTRWRLVLSLPDLTRFFGISATLPFIGRRDIGMSLPIREPDDAWKTARLETMGHYWELGMNGATSRGVVEALGRAGFDTVRTFRVPEIRWHRFFVADIA
;
A
#
# COMPACT_ATOMS: atom_id res chain seq x y z
N MET A 1 21.91 33.67 -7.61
CA MET A 1 21.34 32.38 -7.22
C MET A 1 20.09 32.64 -6.38
N PRO A 2 18.86 32.35 -6.83
CA PRO A 2 17.69 32.52 -5.99
C PRO A 2 17.58 31.32 -5.03
N ALA A 3 17.37 31.66 -3.74
CA ALA A 3 17.16 30.71 -2.65
C ALA A 3 15.93 29.82 -2.89
N ALA A 4 16.10 28.53 -2.68
CA ALA A 4 15.00 27.58 -2.66
C ALA A 4 14.03 27.98 -1.54
N THR A 5 12.84 28.43 -1.89
CA THR A 5 11.76 28.68 -0.95
C THR A 5 11.29 27.34 -0.40
N ASN A 6 11.67 27.08 0.84
CA ASN A 6 11.18 25.95 1.64
C ASN A 6 9.66 26.17 1.85
N LYS A 7 8.81 25.48 1.10
CA LYS A 7 7.37 25.48 1.34
C LYS A 7 7.12 24.82 2.70
N PRO A 8 6.39 25.46 3.62
CA PRO A 8 6.15 24.87 4.93
C PRO A 8 5.31 23.59 4.81
N ALA A 9 5.52 22.65 5.74
CA ALA A 9 4.83 21.34 5.87
C ALA A 9 3.30 21.44 6.09
N SER A 10 2.69 22.60 5.95
CA SER A 10 1.29 22.91 6.28
C SER A 10 0.30 22.71 5.13
N GLN A 11 0.63 21.94 4.09
CA GLN A 11 -0.35 21.46 3.09
C GLN A 11 -0.35 19.93 3.05
N ILE A 12 -0.42 19.31 4.24
CA ILE A 12 -0.87 17.92 4.38
C ILE A 12 -2.37 17.98 4.10
N ASP A 13 -2.82 17.16 3.15
CA ASP A 13 -4.20 17.08 2.71
C ASP A 13 -5.11 16.78 3.91
N GLU A 14 -6.14 17.60 4.16
CA GLU A 14 -7.05 17.48 5.32
C GLU A 14 -7.84 16.15 5.38
N HIS A 15 -7.70 15.31 4.34
CA HIS A 15 -8.46 14.07 4.19
C HIS A 15 -7.71 12.80 4.65
N VAL A 16 -6.50 12.93 5.19
CA VAL A 16 -5.76 11.76 5.71
C VAL A 16 -6.43 11.26 7.00
N PRO A 17 -6.72 9.94 7.14
CA PRO A 17 -7.33 9.40 8.35
C PRO A 17 -6.53 9.76 9.61
N THR A 18 -7.21 10.21 10.66
CA THR A 18 -6.58 10.51 11.95
C THR A 18 -6.47 9.26 12.83
N VAL A 19 -5.68 9.30 13.88
CA VAL A 19 -5.52 8.19 14.86
C VAL A 19 -6.86 7.65 15.36
N THR A 20 -7.89 8.48 15.46
CA THR A 20 -9.24 8.07 15.89
C THR A 20 -9.93 7.09 14.93
N HIS A 21 -9.41 6.92 13.71
CA HIS A 21 -9.92 5.95 12.74
C HIS A 21 -9.55 4.48 13.10
N TYR A 22 -8.56 4.27 13.96
CA TYR A 22 -8.05 2.93 14.33
C TYR A 22 -8.60 2.48 15.69
N ASP A 23 -9.91 2.33 15.82
CA ASP A 23 -10.55 1.75 16.98
C ASP A 23 -10.66 0.22 16.90
N GLY A 24 -11.25 -0.42 17.91
CA GLY A 24 -11.42 -1.89 17.95
C GLY A 24 -12.25 -2.46 16.79
N THR A 25 -13.05 -1.66 16.09
CA THR A 25 -13.86 -2.10 14.94
C THR A 25 -13.03 -2.17 13.67
N TYR A 26 -11.89 -1.47 13.62
CA TYR A 26 -10.97 -1.51 12.48
C TYR A 26 -10.38 -2.90 12.25
N LEU A 27 -10.10 -3.66 13.32
CA LEU A 27 -9.49 -4.98 13.24
C LEU A 27 -10.52 -6.09 12.96
N SER A 28 -11.21 -5.97 11.84
CA SER A 28 -12.07 -7.06 11.37
C SER A 28 -11.26 -8.28 10.93
N ARG A 29 -11.92 -9.46 10.86
CA ARG A 29 -11.30 -10.69 10.34
C ARG A 29 -10.64 -10.49 8.98
N GLY A 30 -11.28 -9.77 8.07
CA GLY A 30 -10.70 -9.47 6.75
C GLY A 30 -9.43 -8.63 6.84
N ARG A 31 -9.39 -7.62 7.73
CA ARG A 31 -8.18 -6.83 7.97
C ARG A 31 -7.02 -7.68 8.49
N VAL A 32 -7.30 -8.62 9.40
CA VAL A 32 -6.27 -9.55 9.91
C VAL A 32 -5.70 -10.40 8.78
N TYR A 33 -6.53 -10.89 7.84
CA TYR A 33 -6.03 -11.58 6.65
C TYR A 33 -5.18 -10.66 5.76
N SER A 34 -5.54 -9.38 5.62
CA SER A 34 -4.71 -8.42 4.89
C SER A 34 -3.34 -8.25 5.53
N LEU A 35 -3.28 -8.06 6.86
CA LEU A 35 -2.03 -7.93 7.59
C LEU A 35 -1.16 -9.19 7.46
N ALA A 36 -1.77 -10.38 7.57
CA ALA A 36 -1.06 -11.65 7.37
C ALA A 36 -0.49 -11.77 5.95
N THR A 37 -1.25 -11.36 4.94
CA THR A 37 -0.79 -11.37 3.54
C THR A 37 0.38 -10.40 3.30
N GLN A 38 0.34 -9.22 3.93
CA GLN A 38 1.44 -8.24 3.87
C GLN A 38 2.71 -8.81 4.51
N LEU A 39 2.58 -9.40 5.71
CA LEU A 39 3.70 -10.01 6.43
C LEU A 39 4.32 -11.16 5.64
N ASP A 40 3.50 -12.05 5.08
CA ASP A 40 3.95 -13.18 4.27
C ASP A 40 4.74 -12.70 3.05
N ALA A 41 4.20 -11.76 2.28
CA ALA A 41 4.87 -11.19 1.11
C ALA A 41 6.16 -10.41 1.47
N ALA A 42 6.17 -9.71 2.60
CA ALA A 42 7.32 -8.94 3.06
C ALA A 42 8.47 -9.85 3.52
N LEU A 43 8.16 -10.97 4.20
CA LEU A 43 9.15 -11.88 4.78
C LEU A 43 9.68 -12.93 3.80
N GLU A 44 9.03 -13.14 2.65
CA GLU A 44 9.38 -14.19 1.68
C GLU A 44 10.87 -14.16 1.25
N LEU A 45 11.49 -12.97 1.18
CA LEU A 45 12.89 -12.79 0.80
C LEU A 45 13.86 -12.68 1.99
N GLY A 46 13.37 -12.80 3.23
CA GLY A 46 14.20 -12.72 4.44
C GLY A 46 14.89 -11.35 4.62
N PRO A 47 14.16 -10.22 4.54
CA PRO A 47 14.78 -8.90 4.65
C PRO A 47 15.36 -8.66 6.04
N ARG A 48 16.48 -7.91 6.10
CA ARG A 48 17.07 -7.43 7.36
C ARG A 48 16.51 -6.08 7.75
N ASN A 49 16.21 -5.24 6.76
CA ASN A 49 15.62 -3.91 6.96
C ASN A 49 14.45 -3.68 6.01
N LEU A 50 13.44 -2.99 6.51
CA LEU A 50 12.20 -2.75 5.81
C LEU A 50 11.70 -1.33 6.06
N LEU A 51 11.17 -0.69 5.00
CA LEU A 51 10.40 0.55 5.11
C LEU A 51 8.90 0.22 5.13
N GLU A 52 8.20 0.65 6.18
CA GLU A 52 6.73 0.65 6.22
C GLU A 52 6.23 2.07 5.97
N VAL A 53 5.52 2.27 4.86
CA VAL A 53 4.85 3.53 4.52
C VAL A 53 3.38 3.43 4.90
N GLY A 54 2.95 4.33 5.78
CA GLY A 54 1.63 4.26 6.43
C GLY A 54 1.67 3.36 7.67
N VAL A 55 1.86 3.95 8.85
CA VAL A 55 2.00 3.19 10.11
C VAL A 55 0.71 2.44 10.47
N GLY A 56 -0.44 3.06 10.20
CA GLY A 56 -1.73 2.50 10.55
C GLY A 56 -1.83 2.10 12.03
N THR A 57 -2.23 0.86 12.29
CA THR A 57 -2.32 0.32 13.67
C THR A 57 -0.97 -0.10 14.27
N GLY A 58 0.11 -0.10 13.51
CA GLY A 58 1.44 -0.55 13.93
C GLY A 58 1.59 -2.06 14.11
N ILE A 59 0.57 -2.88 13.82
CA ILE A 59 0.60 -4.33 14.05
C ILE A 59 1.65 -5.01 13.18
N THR A 60 1.73 -4.65 11.89
CA THR A 60 2.76 -5.17 10.96
C THR A 60 4.16 -4.82 11.44
N VAL A 61 4.36 -3.57 11.82
CA VAL A 61 5.63 -3.07 12.37
C VAL A 61 6.03 -3.84 13.63
N PHE A 62 5.09 -4.00 14.57
CA PHE A 62 5.32 -4.77 15.79
C PHE A 62 5.72 -6.22 15.48
N ALA A 63 4.97 -6.90 14.61
CA ALA A 63 5.25 -8.28 14.24
C ALA A 63 6.62 -8.46 13.58
N LEU A 64 6.98 -7.59 12.62
CA LEU A 64 8.26 -7.62 11.91
C LEU A 64 9.44 -7.36 12.86
N ARG A 65 9.33 -6.36 13.74
CA ARG A 65 10.36 -6.08 14.75
C ARG A 65 10.56 -7.26 15.72
N ARG A 66 9.48 -7.97 16.09
CA ARG A 66 9.54 -9.15 16.98
C ARG A 66 10.26 -10.35 16.36
N VAL A 67 10.28 -10.47 15.03
CA VAL A 67 11.01 -11.52 14.33
C VAL A 67 12.41 -11.07 13.85
N GLY A 68 12.89 -9.91 14.32
CA GLY A 68 14.25 -9.43 14.10
C GLY A 68 14.46 -8.60 12.84
N VAL A 69 13.40 -8.17 12.15
CA VAL A 69 13.52 -7.23 11.03
C VAL A 69 13.64 -5.80 11.58
N HIS A 70 14.63 -5.06 11.12
CA HIS A 70 14.75 -3.63 11.42
C HIS A 70 13.73 -2.87 10.56
N VAL A 71 12.69 -2.31 11.18
CA VAL A 71 11.64 -1.57 10.47
C VAL A 71 11.78 -0.08 10.73
N THR A 72 11.88 0.69 9.65
CA THR A 72 11.72 2.16 9.65
C THR A 72 10.33 2.48 9.16
N THR A 73 9.61 3.34 9.86
CA THR A 73 8.25 3.75 9.52
C THR A 73 8.26 5.17 8.94
N LEU A 74 7.44 5.40 7.89
CA LEU A 74 7.19 6.71 7.29
C LEU A 74 5.69 6.98 7.29
N ASP A 75 5.27 8.09 7.83
CA ASP A 75 3.89 8.56 7.76
C ASP A 75 3.84 10.09 7.71
N VAL A 76 2.78 10.64 7.11
CA VAL A 76 2.54 12.09 7.13
C VAL A 76 1.95 12.54 8.48
N GLN A 77 1.32 11.63 9.22
CA GLN A 77 0.69 11.90 10.50
C GLN A 77 1.69 11.71 11.65
N GLN A 78 2.10 12.81 12.27
CA GLN A 78 3.00 12.79 13.41
C GLN A 78 2.39 12.07 14.63
N ASP A 79 1.07 12.10 14.78
CA ASP A 79 0.35 11.50 15.92
C ASP A 79 0.43 9.97 15.93
N LEU A 80 0.73 9.33 14.81
CA LEU A 80 1.03 7.90 14.70
C LEU A 80 2.45 7.56 15.15
N SER A 81 3.25 8.56 15.54
CA SER A 81 4.63 8.39 16.02
C SER A 81 5.51 7.59 15.05
N PRO A 82 5.55 7.91 13.74
CA PRO A 82 6.46 7.27 12.81
C PRO A 82 7.92 7.61 13.11
N ASP A 83 8.85 6.74 12.70
CA ASP A 83 10.29 7.06 12.77
C ASP A 83 10.65 8.25 11.89
N LEU A 84 9.95 8.42 10.76
CA LEU A 84 10.10 9.52 9.81
C LEU A 84 8.73 10.14 9.52
N VAL A 85 8.57 11.42 9.81
CA VAL A 85 7.41 12.20 9.35
C VAL A 85 7.71 12.69 7.94
N GLY A 86 6.91 12.27 6.95
CA GLY A 86 7.16 12.64 5.56
C GLY A 86 6.16 12.09 4.56
N ASP A 87 6.33 12.51 3.32
CA ASP A 87 5.46 12.16 2.21
C ASP A 87 6.11 11.08 1.33
N VAL A 88 5.35 10.07 0.94
CA VAL A 88 5.81 8.97 0.07
C VAL A 88 6.28 9.45 -1.31
N ARG A 89 5.85 10.64 -1.75
CA ARG A 89 6.32 11.27 -3.00
C ARG A 89 7.73 11.85 -2.90
N ARG A 90 8.28 11.94 -1.66
CA ARG A 90 9.64 12.43 -1.38
C ARG A 90 10.15 11.82 -0.08
N ILE A 91 10.61 10.57 -0.15
CA ILE A 91 11.09 9.80 1.00
C ILE A 91 12.48 10.32 1.45
N PRO A 92 12.66 10.75 2.72
CA PRO A 92 13.90 11.36 3.19
C PRO A 92 14.97 10.30 3.53
N CYS A 93 15.20 9.34 2.61
CA CYS A 93 16.18 8.26 2.75
C CYS A 93 17.05 8.19 1.49
N ALA A 94 18.26 7.64 1.63
CA ALA A 94 19.14 7.40 0.50
C ALA A 94 18.60 6.29 -0.42
N ASP A 95 19.13 6.21 -1.65
CA ASP A 95 18.79 5.17 -2.61
C ASP A 95 19.13 3.80 -2.05
N ALA A 96 18.32 2.80 -2.38
CA ALA A 96 18.51 1.41 -1.98
C ALA A 96 18.78 1.21 -0.48
N SER A 97 18.10 1.98 0.39
CA SER A 97 18.27 1.92 1.84
C SER A 97 17.59 0.71 2.46
N PHE A 98 16.54 0.18 1.83
CA PHE A 98 15.72 -0.90 2.39
C PHE A 98 15.71 -2.11 1.47
N ASP A 99 15.78 -3.29 2.08
CA ASP A 99 15.68 -4.56 1.35
C ASP A 99 14.28 -4.73 0.76
N VAL A 100 13.25 -4.43 1.56
CA VAL A 100 11.84 -4.45 1.20
C VAL A 100 11.17 -3.15 1.64
N SER A 101 10.21 -2.68 0.84
CA SER A 101 9.29 -1.61 1.25
C SER A 101 7.86 -2.14 1.22
N CYS A 102 7.06 -1.75 2.22
CA CYS A 102 5.62 -1.97 2.27
C CYS A 102 4.90 -0.62 2.15
N CYS A 103 3.90 -0.55 1.27
CA CYS A 103 3.05 0.62 1.09
C CYS A 103 1.62 0.12 0.87
N CYS A 104 0.90 -0.12 1.97
CA CYS A 104 -0.37 -0.82 1.94
C CYS A 104 -1.53 0.08 2.36
N GLN A 105 -2.49 0.31 1.46
CA GLN A 105 -3.64 1.19 1.69
C GLN A 105 -3.20 2.64 2.00
N VAL A 106 -2.33 3.17 1.14
CA VAL A 106 -1.77 4.52 1.29
C VAL A 106 -1.97 5.36 0.02
N LEU A 107 -1.67 4.81 -1.17
CA LEU A 107 -1.63 5.62 -2.39
C LEU A 107 -3.00 6.13 -2.83
N GLU A 108 -4.09 5.50 -2.40
CA GLU A 108 -5.46 5.98 -2.61
C GLU A 108 -5.77 7.30 -1.91
N HIS A 109 -4.97 7.66 -0.90
CA HIS A 109 -5.05 8.93 -0.19
C HIS A 109 -4.30 10.08 -0.91
N LEU A 110 -3.69 9.81 -2.05
CA LEU A 110 -3.08 10.80 -2.93
C LEU A 110 -3.90 10.94 -4.21
N PRO A 111 -3.90 12.09 -4.88
CA PRO A 111 -4.42 12.17 -6.25
C PRO A 111 -3.80 11.11 -7.16
N LEU A 112 -4.60 10.47 -8.03
CA LEU A 112 -4.12 9.42 -8.92
C LEU A 112 -2.93 9.88 -9.79
N ALA A 113 -2.90 11.16 -10.15
CA ALA A 113 -1.80 11.76 -10.92
C ALA A 113 -0.45 11.74 -10.18
N ASP A 114 -0.44 11.63 -8.84
CA ASP A 114 0.76 11.62 -8.00
C ASP A 114 1.32 10.19 -7.81
N MET A 115 0.54 9.15 -8.10
CA MET A 115 0.98 7.76 -7.98
C MET A 115 2.33 7.48 -8.67
N PRO A 116 2.61 7.96 -9.90
CA PRO A 116 3.90 7.72 -10.53
C PRO A 116 5.09 8.33 -9.76
N ALA A 117 4.91 9.46 -9.08
CA ALA A 117 5.96 10.07 -8.27
C ALA A 117 6.24 9.22 -7.03
N ALA A 118 5.19 8.78 -6.32
CA ALA A 118 5.31 7.89 -5.17
C ALA A 118 5.98 6.56 -5.54
N LEU A 119 5.60 5.94 -6.66
CA LEU A 119 6.19 4.68 -7.12
C LEU A 119 7.68 4.81 -7.47
N ARG A 120 8.10 5.95 -8.06
CA ARG A 120 9.54 6.21 -8.30
C ARG A 120 10.34 6.35 -7.02
N GLU A 121 9.81 7.03 -6.01
CA GLU A 121 10.47 7.16 -4.71
C GLU A 121 10.55 5.81 -3.98
N LEU A 122 9.45 5.04 -3.96
CA LEU A 122 9.44 3.68 -3.42
C LEU A 122 10.48 2.80 -4.13
N ARG A 123 10.58 2.89 -5.47
CA ARG A 123 11.60 2.16 -6.25
C ARG A 123 13.01 2.63 -5.90
N ARG A 124 13.23 3.92 -5.76
CA ARG A 124 14.54 4.49 -5.45
C ARG A 124 15.10 3.98 -4.13
N VAL A 125 14.26 3.90 -3.09
CA VAL A 125 14.73 3.49 -1.74
C VAL A 125 14.76 1.98 -1.52
N THR A 126 14.13 1.19 -2.42
CA THR A 126 13.98 -0.27 -2.28
C THR A 126 15.04 -1.01 -3.09
N ARG A 127 15.62 -2.06 -2.50
CA ARG A 127 16.61 -2.94 -3.17
C ARG A 127 15.97 -4.11 -3.89
N TRP A 128 15.04 -4.83 -3.24
CA TRP A 128 14.59 -6.14 -3.72
C TRP A 128 13.11 -6.15 -4.07
N ARG A 129 12.23 -5.67 -3.16
CA ARG A 129 10.78 -5.85 -3.30
C ARG A 129 9.97 -4.70 -2.72
N LEU A 130 8.94 -4.32 -3.44
CA LEU A 130 7.82 -3.52 -2.94
C LEU A 130 6.59 -4.42 -2.74
N VAL A 131 6.02 -4.39 -1.55
CA VAL A 131 4.68 -4.90 -1.27
C VAL A 131 3.71 -3.73 -1.25
N LEU A 132 2.80 -3.70 -2.20
CA LEU A 132 1.78 -2.65 -2.35
C LEU A 132 0.40 -3.27 -2.22
N SER A 133 -0.52 -2.63 -1.53
CA SER A 133 -1.94 -2.98 -1.63
C SER A 133 -2.83 -1.76 -1.80
N LEU A 134 -3.89 -1.94 -2.56
CA LEU A 134 -4.87 -0.90 -2.92
C LEU A 134 -6.29 -1.42 -2.75
N PRO A 135 -7.26 -0.55 -2.42
CA PRO A 135 -8.66 -0.91 -2.44
C PRO A 135 -9.12 -1.20 -3.87
N ASP A 136 -9.93 -2.22 -4.03
CA ASP A 136 -10.41 -2.70 -5.34
C ASP A 136 -11.92 -2.95 -5.31
N LEU A 137 -12.65 -2.11 -6.01
CA LEU A 137 -14.11 -2.15 -6.14
C LEU A 137 -14.60 -3.20 -7.12
N THR A 138 -13.73 -3.77 -7.96
CA THR A 138 -14.14 -4.78 -8.93
C THR A 138 -14.73 -6.01 -8.22
N ARG A 139 -15.76 -6.63 -8.81
CA ARG A 139 -16.38 -7.83 -8.23
C ARG A 139 -15.39 -8.98 -8.27
N PHE A 140 -15.10 -9.56 -7.11
CA PHE A 140 -14.18 -10.67 -6.99
C PHE A 140 -14.90 -11.96 -6.61
N PHE A 141 -14.66 -13.01 -7.40
CA PHE A 141 -15.09 -14.38 -7.14
C PHE A 141 -13.82 -15.20 -6.93
N GLY A 142 -13.67 -15.81 -5.77
CA GLY A 142 -12.48 -16.58 -5.45
C GLY A 142 -12.82 -17.82 -4.64
N ILE A 143 -12.02 -18.86 -4.83
CA ILE A 143 -12.07 -20.12 -4.09
C ILE A 143 -10.66 -20.40 -3.57
N SER A 144 -10.56 -20.74 -2.28
CA SER A 144 -9.34 -21.26 -1.67
C SER A 144 -9.47 -22.77 -1.49
N ALA A 145 -8.45 -23.50 -1.89
CA ALA A 145 -8.35 -24.93 -1.62
C ALA A 145 -6.99 -25.26 -0.99
N THR A 146 -7.00 -26.06 0.08
CA THR A 146 -5.77 -26.63 0.64
C THR A 146 -5.62 -28.04 0.13
N LEU A 147 -4.57 -28.27 -0.65
CA LEU A 147 -4.26 -29.56 -1.27
C LEU A 147 -3.12 -30.23 -0.50
N PRO A 148 -3.20 -31.56 -0.25
CA PRO A 148 -2.08 -32.31 0.32
C PRO A 148 -0.81 -32.11 -0.52
N PHE A 149 0.35 -31.92 0.14
CA PHE A 149 1.68 -31.74 -0.44
C PHE A 149 1.90 -30.47 -1.27
N ILE A 150 0.82 -29.78 -1.71
CA ILE A 150 0.88 -28.57 -2.55
C ILE A 150 0.60 -27.31 -1.72
N GLY A 151 -0.08 -27.48 -0.58
CA GLY A 151 -0.51 -26.39 0.28
C GLY A 151 -1.74 -25.65 -0.26
N ARG A 152 -1.94 -24.43 0.22
CA ARG A 152 -3.07 -23.57 -0.17
C ARG A 152 -2.89 -23.04 -1.59
N ARG A 153 -3.97 -23.08 -2.35
CA ARG A 153 -4.10 -22.45 -3.68
C ARG A 153 -5.33 -21.56 -3.70
N ASP A 154 -5.14 -20.32 -4.07
CA ASP A 154 -6.20 -19.34 -4.26
C ASP A 154 -6.40 -19.13 -5.76
N ILE A 155 -7.61 -19.33 -6.25
CA ILE A 155 -8.00 -19.07 -7.64
C ILE A 155 -9.11 -18.03 -7.60
N GLY A 156 -8.95 -16.96 -8.37
CA GLY A 156 -9.94 -15.91 -8.38
C GLY A 156 -10.04 -15.19 -9.72
N MET A 157 -11.22 -14.63 -9.95
CA MET A 157 -11.55 -13.83 -11.12
C MET A 157 -12.14 -12.50 -10.67
N SER A 158 -11.67 -11.42 -11.28
CA SER A 158 -12.23 -10.07 -11.08
C SER A 158 -13.04 -9.66 -12.30
N LEU A 159 -14.26 -9.21 -12.07
CA LEU A 159 -15.12 -8.64 -13.10
C LEU A 159 -15.21 -7.12 -12.92
N PRO A 160 -15.18 -6.36 -14.02
CA PRO A 160 -15.35 -4.91 -13.95
C PRO A 160 -16.72 -4.56 -13.35
N ILE A 161 -16.78 -3.40 -12.72
CA ILE A 161 -18.05 -2.80 -12.29
C ILE A 161 -18.38 -1.61 -13.17
N ARG A 162 -19.63 -1.17 -13.15
CA ARG A 162 -19.94 0.17 -13.63
C ARG A 162 -19.25 1.19 -12.73
N GLU A 163 -18.62 2.17 -13.34
CA GLU A 163 -17.96 3.25 -12.58
C GLU A 163 -18.99 3.94 -11.65
N PRO A 164 -18.65 4.15 -10.36
CA PRO A 164 -19.51 4.88 -9.44
C PRO A 164 -19.77 6.30 -9.91
N ASP A 165 -20.92 6.83 -9.55
CA ASP A 165 -21.29 8.24 -9.81
C ASP A 165 -20.48 9.21 -8.93
N ASP A 166 -20.56 10.49 -9.26
CA ASP A 166 -19.77 11.51 -8.56
C ASP A 166 -20.21 11.71 -7.11
N ALA A 167 -21.48 11.49 -6.78
CA ALA A 167 -21.97 11.57 -5.40
C ALA A 167 -21.33 10.49 -4.53
N TRP A 168 -21.23 9.26 -5.04
CA TRP A 168 -20.57 8.17 -4.35
C TRP A 168 -19.05 8.44 -4.18
N LYS A 169 -18.40 8.95 -5.24
CA LYS A 169 -16.97 9.31 -5.20
C LYS A 169 -16.69 10.39 -4.17
N THR A 170 -17.52 11.42 -4.12
CA THR A 170 -17.43 12.51 -3.11
C THR A 170 -17.58 11.96 -1.70
N ALA A 171 -18.62 11.16 -1.45
CA ALA A 171 -18.83 10.54 -0.15
C ALA A 171 -17.62 9.64 0.26
N ARG A 172 -17.01 8.96 -0.70
CA ARG A 172 -15.82 8.13 -0.44
C ARG A 172 -14.60 8.94 -0.06
N LEU A 173 -14.39 10.07 -0.72
CA LEU A 173 -13.33 11.03 -0.37
C LEU A 173 -13.57 11.61 1.04
N GLU A 174 -14.78 12.08 1.33
CA GLU A 174 -15.12 12.71 2.62
C GLU A 174 -15.06 11.74 3.81
N THR A 175 -15.44 10.46 3.61
CA THR A 175 -15.52 9.48 4.70
C THR A 175 -14.26 8.67 4.91
N MET A 176 -13.47 8.45 3.86
CA MET A 176 -12.29 7.58 3.89
C MET A 176 -11.01 8.26 3.41
N GLY A 177 -11.08 9.47 2.87
CA GLY A 177 -9.94 10.15 2.28
C GLY A 177 -9.44 9.52 0.97
N HIS A 178 -10.27 8.70 0.30
CA HIS A 178 -9.86 8.02 -0.93
C HIS A 178 -10.17 8.88 -2.16
N TYR A 179 -9.14 9.39 -2.83
CA TYR A 179 -9.25 10.08 -4.11
C TYR A 179 -9.64 9.14 -5.24
N TRP A 180 -9.21 7.88 -5.14
CA TRP A 180 -9.47 6.84 -6.13
C TRP A 180 -9.36 5.45 -5.51
N GLU A 181 -9.96 4.49 -6.16
CA GLU A 181 -9.81 3.05 -5.89
C GLU A 181 -9.75 2.32 -7.23
N LEU A 182 -9.27 1.09 -7.27
CA LEU A 182 -9.30 0.31 -8.51
C LEU A 182 -10.75 0.07 -8.95
N GLY A 183 -11.06 0.42 -10.18
CA GLY A 183 -12.41 0.38 -10.74
C GLY A 183 -13.13 1.74 -10.74
N MET A 184 -12.48 2.82 -10.28
CA MET A 184 -12.99 4.20 -10.42
C MET A 184 -11.90 5.17 -10.90
N ASN A 185 -12.32 6.31 -11.44
CA ASN A 185 -11.45 7.39 -11.94
C ASN A 185 -10.37 6.89 -12.94
N GLY A 186 -10.69 5.85 -13.72
CA GLY A 186 -9.77 5.25 -14.67
C GLY A 186 -8.66 4.39 -14.06
N ALA A 187 -8.63 4.22 -12.72
CA ALA A 187 -7.65 3.38 -12.06
C ALA A 187 -7.96 1.90 -12.30
N THR A 188 -6.99 1.18 -12.84
CA THR A 188 -7.10 -0.26 -13.11
C THR A 188 -5.88 -1.01 -12.56
N SER A 189 -6.05 -2.29 -12.22
CA SER A 189 -4.92 -3.12 -11.81
C SER A 189 -3.83 -3.22 -12.88
N ARG A 190 -4.21 -3.26 -14.16
CA ARG A 190 -3.28 -3.22 -15.28
C ARG A 190 -2.50 -1.90 -15.33
N GLY A 191 -3.18 -0.77 -15.14
CA GLY A 191 -2.54 0.55 -15.09
C GLY A 191 -1.52 0.68 -13.96
N VAL A 192 -1.81 0.08 -12.79
CA VAL A 192 -0.85 0.03 -11.67
C VAL A 192 0.36 -0.85 -12.03
N VAL A 193 0.17 -2.03 -12.62
CA VAL A 193 1.28 -2.90 -13.10
C VAL A 193 2.16 -2.16 -14.10
N GLU A 194 1.56 -1.48 -15.07
CA GLU A 194 2.29 -0.67 -16.06
C GLU A 194 3.05 0.51 -15.41
N ALA A 195 2.46 1.13 -14.36
CA ALA A 195 3.11 2.23 -13.62
C ALA A 195 4.29 1.71 -12.78
N LEU A 196 4.17 0.54 -12.16
CA LEU A 196 5.27 -0.14 -11.46
C LEU A 196 6.42 -0.45 -12.43
N GLY A 197 6.12 -1.01 -13.61
CA GLY A 197 7.13 -1.25 -14.65
C GLY A 197 7.84 0.03 -15.10
N ARG A 198 7.08 1.13 -15.31
CA ARG A 198 7.68 2.43 -15.64
C ARG A 198 8.51 3.03 -14.50
N ALA A 199 8.22 2.67 -13.26
CA ALA A 199 9.04 3.07 -12.11
C ALA A 199 10.33 2.25 -11.98
N GLY A 200 10.48 1.14 -12.72
CA GLY A 200 11.68 0.29 -12.73
C GLY A 200 11.58 -0.95 -11.85
N PHE A 201 10.39 -1.49 -11.65
CA PHE A 201 10.20 -2.83 -11.12
C PHE A 201 10.11 -3.84 -12.27
N ASP A 202 10.84 -4.95 -12.16
CA ASP A 202 11.03 -5.90 -13.26
C ASP A 202 9.93 -6.96 -13.33
N THR A 203 9.47 -7.43 -12.17
CA THR A 203 8.42 -8.44 -12.07
C THR A 203 7.33 -7.97 -11.13
N VAL A 204 6.08 -8.06 -11.58
CA VAL A 204 4.92 -7.70 -10.75
C VAL A 204 3.93 -8.84 -10.71
N ARG A 205 3.74 -9.43 -9.52
CA ARG A 205 2.63 -10.33 -9.23
C ARG A 205 1.46 -9.52 -8.69
N THR A 206 0.26 -9.74 -9.18
CA THR A 206 -0.96 -9.14 -8.61
C THR A 206 -2.00 -10.19 -8.31
N PHE A 207 -2.60 -10.11 -7.13
CA PHE A 207 -3.59 -11.07 -6.66
C PHE A 207 -4.54 -10.46 -5.65
N ARG A 208 -5.59 -11.19 -5.33
CA ARG A 208 -6.54 -10.95 -4.23
C ARG A 208 -6.70 -12.24 -3.46
N VAL A 209 -6.96 -12.14 -2.16
CA VAL A 209 -7.28 -13.30 -1.32
C VAL A 209 -8.78 -13.30 -1.01
N PRO A 210 -9.44 -14.48 -1.04
CA PRO A 210 -10.90 -14.57 -0.86
C PRO A 210 -11.41 -13.99 0.45
N GLU A 211 -10.60 -14.00 1.51
CA GLU A 211 -10.95 -13.51 2.84
C GLU A 211 -11.03 -11.98 2.90
N ILE A 212 -10.30 -11.28 2.01
CA ILE A 212 -10.35 -9.83 1.89
C ILE A 212 -10.43 -9.39 0.43
N ARG A 213 -11.57 -9.64 -0.17
CA ARG A 213 -11.84 -9.43 -1.59
C ARG A 213 -11.80 -7.97 -2.06
N TRP A 214 -11.75 -7.00 -1.15
CA TRP A 214 -11.66 -5.57 -1.50
C TRP A 214 -10.24 -5.00 -1.40
N HIS A 215 -9.22 -5.82 -1.09
CA HIS A 215 -7.82 -5.47 -1.24
C HIS A 215 -7.18 -6.23 -2.38
N ARG A 216 -6.51 -5.52 -3.27
CA ARG A 216 -5.64 -6.08 -4.29
C ARG A 216 -4.20 -5.85 -3.89
N PHE A 217 -3.42 -6.90 -3.95
CA PHE A 217 -1.99 -6.87 -3.67
C PHE A 217 -1.19 -6.83 -4.97
N PHE A 218 -0.06 -6.13 -4.90
CA PHE A 218 0.97 -6.10 -5.92
C PHE A 218 2.29 -6.36 -5.22
N VAL A 219 3.00 -7.40 -5.62
CA VAL A 219 4.33 -7.72 -5.15
C VAL A 219 5.26 -7.49 -6.33
N ALA A 220 6.07 -6.45 -6.23
CA ALA A 220 6.89 -5.94 -7.31
C ALA A 220 8.37 -6.10 -6.97
N ASP A 221 9.05 -6.96 -7.74
CA ASP A 221 10.45 -7.31 -7.50
C ASP A 221 11.38 -6.51 -8.41
N ILE A 222 12.62 -6.35 -7.94
CA ILE A 222 13.73 -5.69 -8.63
C ILE A 222 14.78 -6.77 -8.91
N ALA A 223 15.20 -6.90 -10.18
CA ALA A 223 16.22 -7.85 -10.61
C ALA A 223 17.65 -7.44 -10.18
#